data_7b3764729083504618ac7c5d20d048c8
#
_entry.id   7b3764729083504618ac7c5d20d048c8
#
_cell.length_a   1.000
_cell.length_b   1.000
_cell.length_c   1.000
_cell.angle_alpha   90.00
_cell.angle_beta   90.00
_cell.angle_gamma   90.00
#
_symmetry.space_group_name_H-M   'P 1'
#
loop_
_entity.id
_entity.type
_entity.pdbx_description
1 polymer ?
#
loop_
_entity_poly.entity_id
_entity_poly.type
_entity_poly.pdbx_seq_one_letter_code
_entity_poly.pdbx_strand_id
1 'polypeptide(L)'
;MKKWMMLLCCVLALNLAACGAKEEGAADRVGAQGALHFEVATQVYENEYKADDGTVLMAERYELPMLELRTESGELYTPAENVTANDGAVDTSQLTAQNAFNTEMNNVLAGLQSDAAQVASEAKELYAEGGSSAFTEGSFWTSELTMAQTYMTEGKLLSIAAEGYTYYGGVHPNSYSRAWNFDLTTGKFLTADDLADESSRYGDASTFQRAIYWQMLNEVEEKRMADVYFSDYDSYLHDFPTFATLNFTEDGLTVTFDQYIIAPYAVGPQEFQIPYDSFFYTLSLHMQSLLDMPKETVVLADYRVTEDLWAWFHMTTPPMDNSVPMVEDNDGRDYCRFGLMNINTMEQLRTLLRAHVTEELMNEWFAYSPDRFKEIDGKLYVLSADRGSDTSIGGESLRVEWSGDTAGKVIQTIDRQDWNDEKNTFVLTGEQDVYEYPFTLADGHAVFSAFPCPN
;
A
#
# COMPACT_ATOMS: atom_id res chain seq x y z
N MET A 1 -36.28 -32.82 -3.62
CA MET A 1 -36.86 -32.36 -2.35
C MET A 1 -35.77 -32.45 -1.27
N LYS A 2 -34.94 -31.40 -1.14
CA LYS A 2 -34.07 -31.21 0.05
C LYS A 2 -34.42 -29.84 0.61
N LYS A 3 -34.93 -29.87 1.83
CA LYS A 3 -35.30 -28.69 2.58
C LYS A 3 -34.04 -27.85 2.86
N TRP A 4 -33.96 -26.68 2.32
CA TRP A 4 -33.04 -25.64 2.77
C TRP A 4 -33.61 -25.04 4.06
N MET A 5 -32.85 -25.15 5.10
CA MET A 5 -33.21 -24.62 6.41
C MET A 5 -32.78 -23.13 6.39
N MET A 6 -33.75 -22.24 6.41
CA MET A 6 -33.55 -20.82 6.68
C MET A 6 -32.85 -20.68 8.03
N LEU A 7 -31.63 -20.24 8.02
CA LEU A 7 -30.96 -19.69 9.20
C LEU A 7 -31.23 -18.19 9.21
N LEU A 8 -32.28 -17.81 9.93
CA LEU A 8 -32.62 -16.43 10.21
C LEU A 8 -31.60 -15.92 11.24
N CYS A 9 -30.54 -15.22 10.82
CA CYS A 9 -29.69 -14.49 11.74
C CYS A 9 -30.41 -13.24 12.16
N CYS A 10 -30.81 -13.21 13.42
CA CYS A 10 -31.56 -12.14 14.06
C CYS A 10 -30.79 -10.83 14.03
N VAL A 11 -31.39 -9.84 13.42
CA VAL A 11 -31.15 -8.43 13.71
C VAL A 11 -31.51 -8.22 15.18
N LEU A 12 -30.56 -7.87 16.02
CA LEU A 12 -30.80 -7.44 17.39
C LEU A 12 -31.41 -6.05 17.37
N ALA A 13 -32.74 -6.00 17.29
CA ALA A 13 -33.49 -4.83 17.72
C ALA A 13 -33.51 -4.81 19.25
N LEU A 14 -32.87 -3.82 19.84
CA LEU A 14 -32.96 -3.53 21.27
C LEU A 14 -34.41 -3.19 21.64
N ASN A 15 -35.10 -4.14 22.28
CA ASN A 15 -36.32 -3.87 23.03
C ASN A 15 -36.00 -3.84 24.51
N LEU A 16 -36.03 -2.66 25.09
CA LEU A 16 -36.07 -2.43 26.52
C LEU A 16 -37.40 -2.94 27.10
N ALA A 17 -37.30 -3.98 27.93
CA ALA A 17 -38.39 -4.27 28.90
C ALA A 17 -37.73 -4.55 30.27
N ALA A 18 -37.96 -3.58 31.16
CA ALA A 18 -37.57 -3.67 32.55
C ALA A 18 -38.45 -4.69 33.28
N CYS A 19 -37.84 -5.56 34.07
CA CYS A 19 -38.44 -6.05 35.34
C CYS A 19 -37.35 -6.48 36.29
N GLY A 20 -37.38 -5.93 37.50
CA GLY A 20 -36.33 -6.03 38.49
C GLY A 20 -36.21 -7.38 39.18
N ALA A 21 -34.97 -7.70 39.52
CA ALA A 21 -34.61 -8.51 40.69
C ALA A 21 -33.34 -7.95 41.29
N LYS A 22 -33.36 -7.57 42.54
CA LYS A 22 -32.19 -7.21 43.32
C LYS A 22 -31.32 -8.46 43.48
N GLU A 23 -30.05 -8.36 43.01
CA GLU A 23 -28.95 -9.15 43.58
C GLU A 23 -27.77 -8.21 43.88
N GLU A 24 -27.46 -8.17 45.16
CA GLU A 24 -26.24 -7.63 45.70
C GLU A 24 -25.07 -8.49 45.22
N GLY A 25 -24.05 -7.91 44.56
CA GLY A 25 -22.80 -8.60 44.27
C GLY A 25 -22.12 -8.28 42.94
N ALA A 26 -22.25 -7.05 42.40
CA ALA A 26 -21.60 -6.69 41.16
C ALA A 26 -20.49 -5.60 41.33
N ALA A 27 -19.95 -5.38 42.51
CA ALA A 27 -18.96 -4.35 42.79
C ALA A 27 -17.49 -4.80 42.66
N ASP A 28 -17.21 -6.06 42.30
CA ASP A 28 -15.84 -6.63 42.32
C ASP A 28 -15.34 -7.19 40.98
N ARG A 29 -15.88 -6.80 39.84
CA ARG A 29 -15.43 -7.32 38.51
C ARG A 29 -14.80 -6.24 37.58
N VAL A 30 -14.44 -5.08 38.07
CA VAL A 30 -13.79 -4.02 37.26
C VAL A 30 -12.26 -4.04 37.37
N GLY A 31 -11.66 -5.04 37.95
CA GLY A 31 -10.22 -5.09 38.19
C GLY A 31 -9.54 -6.33 37.62
N ALA A 32 -9.33 -6.43 36.33
CA ALA A 32 -8.33 -7.21 35.57
C ALA A 32 -8.89 -7.70 34.21
N GLN A 33 -9.39 -6.80 33.40
CA GLN A 33 -9.47 -7.10 31.97
C GLN A 33 -8.08 -6.82 31.41
N GLY A 34 -7.40 -7.87 30.90
CA GLY A 34 -6.15 -7.76 30.18
C GLY A 34 -6.28 -6.81 28.97
N ALA A 35 -5.17 -6.50 28.32
CA ALA A 35 -5.15 -5.59 27.17
C ALA A 35 -6.18 -6.06 26.10
N LEU A 36 -6.95 -5.11 25.58
CA LEU A 36 -7.86 -5.38 24.46
C LEU A 36 -7.05 -5.40 23.16
N HIS A 37 -7.44 -6.27 22.24
CA HIS A 37 -6.88 -6.29 20.90
C HIS A 37 -7.98 -6.29 19.84
N PHE A 38 -7.63 -5.86 18.62
CA PHE A 38 -8.52 -5.86 17.47
C PHE A 38 -8.53 -7.23 16.79
N GLU A 39 -9.72 -7.68 16.38
CA GLU A 39 -9.92 -8.77 15.44
C GLU A 39 -10.86 -8.33 14.32
N VAL A 40 -10.70 -8.93 13.14
CA VAL A 40 -11.59 -8.70 12.00
C VAL A 40 -12.54 -9.90 11.89
N ALA A 41 -13.83 -9.65 12.04
CA ALA A 41 -14.90 -10.59 11.78
C ALA A 41 -15.50 -10.34 10.39
N THR A 42 -16.05 -11.36 9.76
CA THR A 42 -16.78 -11.20 8.49
C THR A 42 -18.29 -11.22 8.75
N GLN A 43 -18.96 -10.14 8.38
CA GLN A 43 -20.42 -10.08 8.33
C GLN A 43 -20.87 -10.44 6.92
N VAL A 44 -21.77 -11.43 6.81
CA VAL A 44 -22.33 -11.84 5.52
C VAL A 44 -23.78 -11.35 5.43
N TYR A 45 -24.08 -10.68 4.31
CA TYR A 45 -25.43 -10.29 3.94
C TYR A 45 -25.81 -11.01 2.66
N GLU A 46 -27.01 -11.58 2.60
CA GLU A 46 -27.56 -12.27 1.44
C GLU A 46 -29.03 -11.89 1.24
N ASN A 47 -29.44 -11.66 0.00
CA ASN A 47 -30.83 -11.41 -0.34
C ASN A 47 -31.13 -11.87 -1.78
N GLU A 48 -32.41 -12.22 -2.05
CA GLU A 48 -32.91 -12.57 -3.37
C GLU A 48 -34.11 -11.69 -3.76
N TYR A 49 -34.06 -11.13 -4.94
CA TYR A 49 -35.18 -10.39 -5.53
C TYR A 49 -35.94 -11.31 -6.48
N LYS A 50 -37.29 -11.41 -6.30
CA LYS A 50 -38.14 -12.36 -7.01
C LYS A 50 -39.27 -11.68 -7.76
N ALA A 51 -39.68 -12.28 -8.87
CA ALA A 51 -40.95 -12.00 -9.53
C ALA A 51 -42.14 -12.50 -8.70
N ASP A 52 -43.35 -12.11 -9.09
CA ASP A 52 -44.58 -12.49 -8.38
C ASP A 52 -44.88 -13.99 -8.41
N ASP A 53 -44.33 -14.71 -9.38
CA ASP A 53 -44.45 -16.18 -9.51
C ASP A 53 -43.34 -16.94 -8.76
N GLY A 54 -42.43 -16.23 -8.07
CA GLY A 54 -41.33 -16.79 -7.31
C GLY A 54 -40.05 -17.01 -8.08
N THR A 55 -39.99 -16.66 -9.37
CA THR A 55 -38.74 -16.73 -10.15
C THR A 55 -37.70 -15.76 -9.56
N VAL A 56 -36.48 -16.25 -9.28
CA VAL A 56 -35.37 -15.42 -8.82
C VAL A 56 -34.88 -14.58 -10.01
N LEU A 57 -34.87 -13.27 -9.84
CA LEU A 57 -34.42 -12.32 -10.85
C LEU A 57 -33.01 -11.82 -10.57
N MET A 58 -32.70 -11.63 -9.29
CA MET A 58 -31.39 -11.19 -8.83
C MET A 58 -31.06 -11.76 -7.47
N ALA A 59 -29.80 -12.10 -7.24
CA ALA A 59 -29.26 -12.42 -5.93
C ALA A 59 -28.11 -11.45 -5.57
N GLU A 60 -28.03 -11.09 -4.30
CA GLU A 60 -26.91 -10.34 -3.78
C GLU A 60 -26.28 -11.06 -2.60
N ARG A 61 -24.95 -11.01 -2.50
CA ARG A 61 -24.19 -11.57 -1.39
C ARG A 61 -22.97 -10.71 -1.11
N TYR A 62 -22.92 -10.15 0.10
CA TYR A 62 -21.82 -9.26 0.49
C TYR A 62 -21.16 -9.77 1.76
N GLU A 63 -19.86 -9.96 1.70
CA GLU A 63 -18.98 -10.18 2.85
C GLU A 63 -18.32 -8.84 3.20
N LEU A 64 -18.55 -8.37 4.43
CA LEU A 64 -18.02 -7.11 4.91
C LEU A 64 -17.18 -7.34 6.17
N PRO A 65 -16.00 -6.71 6.25
CA PRO A 65 -15.20 -6.76 7.45
C PRO A 65 -15.86 -5.95 8.56
N MET A 66 -15.86 -6.51 9.78
CA MET A 66 -16.29 -5.80 10.98
C MET A 66 -15.15 -5.87 11.99
N LEU A 67 -14.79 -4.74 12.56
CA LEU A 67 -13.73 -4.65 13.56
C LEU A 67 -14.32 -4.95 14.95
N GLU A 68 -13.74 -5.91 15.64
CA GLU A 68 -14.12 -6.33 16.97
C GLU A 68 -12.98 -6.06 17.96
N LEU A 69 -13.34 -5.65 19.18
CA LEU A 69 -12.40 -5.62 20.32
C LEU A 69 -12.60 -6.88 21.15
N ARG A 70 -11.48 -7.56 21.41
CA ARG A 70 -11.48 -8.79 22.20
C ARG A 70 -10.52 -8.71 23.37
N THR A 71 -10.86 -9.43 24.41
CA THR A 71 -9.97 -9.63 25.59
C THR A 71 -8.86 -10.61 25.25
N GLU A 72 -7.82 -10.70 26.08
CA GLU A 72 -6.78 -11.72 25.96
C GLU A 72 -7.33 -13.18 25.96
N SER A 73 -8.50 -13.41 26.56
CA SER A 73 -9.19 -14.71 26.52
C SER A 73 -9.97 -14.94 25.23
N GLY A 74 -10.02 -13.98 24.30
CA GLY A 74 -10.77 -14.04 23.04
C GLY A 74 -12.26 -13.71 23.17
N GLU A 75 -12.74 -13.28 24.35
CA GLU A 75 -14.13 -12.87 24.53
C GLU A 75 -14.38 -11.50 23.89
N LEU A 76 -15.52 -11.34 23.20
CA LEU A 76 -15.94 -10.06 22.64
C LEU A 76 -16.14 -9.04 23.76
N TYR A 77 -15.45 -7.91 23.64
CA TYR A 77 -15.60 -6.79 24.56
C TYR A 77 -16.87 -6.00 24.23
N THR A 78 -17.76 -5.92 25.21
CA THR A 78 -18.97 -5.08 25.12
C THR A 78 -18.84 -3.96 26.17
N PRO A 79 -18.74 -2.68 25.76
CA PRO A 79 -18.66 -1.57 26.70
C PRO A 79 -19.90 -1.52 27.58
N ALA A 80 -19.71 -1.29 28.88
CA ALA A 80 -20.83 -1.01 29.78
C ALA A 80 -21.50 0.32 29.37
N GLU A 81 -22.81 0.45 29.57
CA GLU A 81 -23.63 1.59 29.12
C GLU A 81 -23.15 3.00 29.57
N ASN A 82 -22.18 3.08 30.48
CA ASN A 82 -21.65 4.33 31.06
C ASN A 82 -20.12 4.36 31.17
N VAL A 83 -19.39 3.79 30.23
CA VAL A 83 -17.91 3.93 30.23
C VAL A 83 -17.56 5.38 29.95
N THR A 84 -17.16 6.12 30.97
CA THR A 84 -16.55 7.43 30.86
C THR A 84 -15.03 7.26 30.78
N ALA A 85 -14.35 8.20 30.11
CA ALA A 85 -12.90 8.22 29.89
C ALA A 85 -12.02 8.11 31.19
N ASN A 86 -12.64 8.00 32.36
CA ASN A 86 -11.99 7.92 33.67
C ASN A 86 -11.86 6.51 34.26
N ASP A 87 -12.41 5.48 33.62
CA ASP A 87 -12.41 4.13 34.23
C ASP A 87 -11.11 3.34 34.01
N GLY A 88 -10.06 3.93 33.47
CA GLY A 88 -8.67 3.43 33.49
C GLY A 88 -8.41 2.05 32.87
N ALA A 89 -9.44 1.36 32.42
CA ALA A 89 -9.36 -0.03 31.94
C ALA A 89 -9.60 -0.16 30.42
N VAL A 90 -10.07 0.90 29.74
CA VAL A 90 -10.38 0.86 28.31
C VAL A 90 -9.76 2.07 27.65
N ASP A 91 -8.94 1.82 26.64
CA ASP A 91 -8.50 2.87 25.74
C ASP A 91 -9.68 3.31 24.85
N THR A 92 -10.23 4.49 25.15
CA THR A 92 -11.36 5.07 24.40
C THR A 92 -11.02 5.29 22.92
N SER A 93 -9.72 5.34 22.56
CA SER A 93 -9.27 5.43 21.17
C SER A 93 -9.60 4.16 20.39
N GLN A 94 -9.44 2.98 20.99
CA GLN A 94 -9.76 1.70 20.37
C GLN A 94 -11.27 1.58 20.06
N LEU A 95 -12.14 1.99 21.01
CA LEU A 95 -13.59 2.03 20.77
C LEU A 95 -13.96 3.04 19.68
N THR A 96 -13.28 4.17 19.63
CA THR A 96 -13.50 5.19 18.59
C THR A 96 -13.12 4.64 17.22
N ALA A 97 -11.98 3.96 17.11
CA ALA A 97 -11.53 3.33 15.88
C ALA A 97 -12.50 2.22 15.43
N GLN A 98 -12.90 1.32 16.34
CA GLN A 98 -13.89 0.29 16.05
C GLN A 98 -15.20 0.88 15.50
N ASN A 99 -15.73 1.90 16.17
CA ASN A 99 -16.98 2.52 15.76
C ASN A 99 -16.86 3.23 14.41
N ALA A 100 -15.75 3.93 14.16
CA ALA A 100 -15.50 4.61 12.89
C ALA A 100 -15.45 3.60 11.74
N PHE A 101 -14.68 2.53 11.89
CA PHE A 101 -14.57 1.47 10.89
C PHE A 101 -15.91 0.81 10.61
N ASN A 102 -16.61 0.35 11.64
CA ASN A 102 -17.88 -0.36 11.49
C ASN A 102 -19.00 0.54 10.93
N THR A 103 -18.98 1.84 11.24
CA THR A 103 -19.92 2.80 10.64
C THR A 103 -19.71 2.88 9.14
N GLU A 104 -18.46 2.96 8.68
CA GLU A 104 -18.16 3.02 7.25
C GLU A 104 -18.53 1.70 6.55
N MET A 105 -18.26 0.54 7.14
CA MET A 105 -18.66 -0.75 6.56
C MET A 105 -20.19 -0.86 6.43
N ASN A 106 -20.95 -0.33 7.40
CA ASN A 106 -22.40 -0.27 7.30
C ASN A 106 -22.88 0.71 6.19
N ASN A 107 -22.16 1.83 5.97
CA ASN A 107 -22.43 2.73 4.85
C ASN A 107 -22.16 2.05 3.50
N VAL A 108 -21.05 1.30 3.40
CA VAL A 108 -20.73 0.49 2.21
C VAL A 108 -21.84 -0.52 1.93
N LEU A 109 -22.29 -1.25 2.97
CA LEU A 109 -23.41 -2.20 2.83
C LEU A 109 -24.68 -1.50 2.32
N ALA A 110 -25.06 -0.38 2.93
CA ALA A 110 -26.24 0.37 2.52
C ALA A 110 -26.17 0.86 1.06
N GLY A 111 -24.97 1.27 0.62
CA GLY A 111 -24.72 1.62 -0.79
C GLY A 111 -24.92 0.44 -1.73
N LEU A 112 -24.29 -0.70 -1.43
CA LEU A 112 -24.42 -1.94 -2.22
C LEU A 112 -25.86 -2.41 -2.31
N GLN A 113 -26.59 -2.40 -1.19
CA GLN A 113 -28.02 -2.75 -1.16
C GLN A 113 -28.89 -1.80 -2.00
N SER A 114 -28.59 -0.50 -1.95
CA SER A 114 -29.30 0.49 -2.77
C SER A 114 -29.10 0.27 -4.26
N ASP A 115 -27.85 0.00 -4.68
CA ASP A 115 -27.51 -0.28 -6.06
C ASP A 115 -28.18 -1.59 -6.52
N ALA A 116 -28.12 -2.64 -5.71
CA ALA A 116 -28.77 -3.92 -5.99
C ALA A 116 -30.29 -3.80 -6.13
N ALA A 117 -30.94 -3.01 -5.27
CA ALA A 117 -32.37 -2.77 -5.35
C ALA A 117 -32.77 -2.02 -6.63
N GLN A 118 -31.96 -1.08 -7.10
CA GLN A 118 -32.19 -0.40 -8.39
C GLN A 118 -32.07 -1.41 -9.55
N VAL A 119 -31.00 -2.19 -9.59
CA VAL A 119 -30.78 -3.20 -10.64
C VAL A 119 -31.87 -4.28 -10.61
N ALA A 120 -32.31 -4.69 -9.44
CA ALA A 120 -33.41 -5.65 -9.29
C ALA A 120 -34.73 -5.10 -9.83
N SER A 121 -34.98 -3.78 -9.75
CA SER A 121 -36.15 -3.14 -10.39
C SER A 121 -36.07 -3.26 -11.91
N GLU A 122 -34.91 -3.03 -12.51
CA GLU A 122 -34.68 -3.20 -13.95
C GLU A 122 -34.88 -4.66 -14.40
N ALA A 123 -34.38 -5.62 -13.61
CA ALA A 123 -34.61 -7.05 -13.86
C ALA A 123 -36.10 -7.40 -13.84
N LYS A 124 -36.87 -6.79 -12.92
CA LYS A 124 -38.32 -7.00 -12.80
C LYS A 124 -39.09 -6.43 -14.00
N GLU A 125 -38.70 -5.27 -14.48
CA GLU A 125 -39.27 -4.66 -15.69
C GLU A 125 -38.99 -5.52 -16.91
N LEU A 126 -37.74 -5.96 -17.09
CA LEU A 126 -37.36 -6.85 -18.20
C LEU A 126 -38.15 -8.15 -18.17
N TYR A 127 -38.32 -8.74 -16.98
CA TYR A 127 -39.12 -9.97 -16.82
C TYR A 127 -40.57 -9.77 -17.24
N ALA A 128 -41.18 -8.68 -16.83
CA ALA A 128 -42.57 -8.34 -17.11
C ALA A 128 -42.82 -8.03 -18.62
N GLU A 129 -41.83 -7.50 -19.33
CA GLU A 129 -41.87 -7.21 -20.76
C GLU A 129 -41.70 -8.47 -21.64
N GLY A 130 -41.61 -9.65 -21.05
CA GLY A 130 -41.49 -10.92 -21.76
C GLY A 130 -40.05 -11.46 -21.87
N GLY A 131 -39.11 -10.84 -21.18
CA GLY A 131 -37.71 -11.28 -21.03
C GLY A 131 -37.53 -12.49 -20.13
N SER A 132 -38.57 -13.26 -19.83
CA SER A 132 -38.54 -14.40 -18.90
C SER A 132 -37.50 -15.49 -19.26
N SER A 133 -37.11 -15.57 -20.54
CA SER A 133 -36.05 -16.51 -20.98
C SER A 133 -34.65 -16.13 -20.46
N ALA A 134 -34.46 -14.90 -20.03
CA ALA A 134 -33.19 -14.45 -19.39
C ALA A 134 -33.06 -14.88 -17.93
N PHE A 135 -34.16 -15.32 -17.32
CA PHE A 135 -34.25 -15.71 -15.91
C PHE A 135 -34.77 -17.16 -15.80
N THR A 136 -33.87 -18.12 -15.85
CA THR A 136 -34.18 -19.52 -15.70
C THR A 136 -33.53 -20.06 -14.43
N GLU A 137 -33.86 -21.30 -14.01
CA GLU A 137 -33.20 -21.91 -12.86
C GLU A 137 -31.66 -21.92 -13.05
N GLY A 138 -30.94 -21.16 -12.18
CA GLY A 138 -29.50 -20.97 -12.23
C GLY A 138 -29.01 -19.86 -13.18
N SER A 139 -29.93 -19.10 -13.82
CA SER A 139 -29.59 -17.93 -14.62
C SER A 139 -30.38 -16.73 -14.09
N PHE A 140 -29.74 -15.91 -13.30
CA PHE A 140 -30.27 -14.67 -12.71
C PHE A 140 -29.13 -13.63 -12.57
N TRP A 141 -29.51 -12.38 -12.35
CA TRP A 141 -28.53 -11.33 -12.13
C TRP A 141 -27.90 -11.46 -10.77
N THR A 142 -26.65 -11.01 -10.65
CA THR A 142 -25.84 -11.25 -9.45
C THR A 142 -25.06 -10.00 -9.10
N SER A 143 -25.00 -9.71 -7.78
CA SER A 143 -24.07 -8.71 -7.21
C SER A 143 -23.41 -9.32 -5.98
N GLU A 144 -22.08 -9.40 -5.99
CA GLU A 144 -21.31 -10.02 -4.93
C GLU A 144 -20.14 -9.15 -4.53
N LEU A 145 -19.79 -9.21 -3.23
CA LEU A 145 -18.53 -8.69 -2.70
C LEU A 145 -17.99 -9.74 -1.75
N THR A 146 -16.76 -10.17 -1.98
CA THR A 146 -16.09 -11.21 -1.19
C THR A 146 -14.78 -10.66 -0.63
N MET A 147 -14.51 -10.90 0.64
CA MET A 147 -13.23 -10.56 1.23
C MET A 147 -12.13 -11.44 0.65
N ALA A 148 -11.07 -10.80 0.11
CA ALA A 148 -9.93 -11.47 -0.52
C ALA A 148 -8.73 -11.58 0.40
N GLN A 149 -8.35 -10.49 1.07
CA GLN A 149 -7.17 -10.43 1.91
C GLN A 149 -7.37 -9.49 3.10
N THR A 150 -6.77 -9.85 4.22
CA THR A 150 -6.70 -9.00 5.42
C THR A 150 -5.27 -9.02 5.94
N TYR A 151 -4.70 -7.84 6.13
CA TYR A 151 -3.42 -7.61 6.78
C TYR A 151 -3.61 -6.63 7.94
N MET A 152 -3.08 -6.95 9.10
CA MET A 152 -3.15 -6.07 10.26
C MET A 152 -1.84 -6.13 11.03
N THR A 153 -1.24 -4.97 11.27
CA THR A 153 -0.16 -4.83 12.25
C THR A 153 -0.75 -4.68 13.65
N GLU A 154 0.01 -5.04 14.67
CA GLU A 154 -0.48 -5.07 16.05
C GLU A 154 -1.01 -3.71 16.53
N GLY A 155 -2.33 -3.52 16.46
CA GLY A 155 -3.04 -2.34 16.94
C GLY A 155 -2.80 -1.03 16.17
N LYS A 156 -2.20 -1.07 14.97
CA LYS A 156 -1.79 0.14 14.24
C LYS A 156 -2.44 0.28 12.87
N LEU A 157 -2.18 -0.62 11.93
CA LEU A 157 -2.72 -0.59 10.58
C LEU A 157 -3.64 -1.78 10.34
N LEU A 158 -4.78 -1.53 9.73
CA LEU A 158 -5.63 -2.55 9.13
C LEU A 158 -5.75 -2.28 7.63
N SER A 159 -5.41 -3.27 6.80
CA SER A 159 -5.55 -3.21 5.35
C SER A 159 -6.35 -4.41 4.88
N ILE A 160 -7.42 -4.16 4.14
CA ILE A 160 -8.34 -5.18 3.66
C ILE A 160 -8.56 -4.99 2.18
N ALA A 161 -8.47 -6.07 1.40
CA ALA A 161 -8.90 -6.13 0.02
C ALA A 161 -10.14 -7.02 -0.13
N ALA A 162 -11.04 -6.62 -1.02
CA ALA A 162 -12.22 -7.35 -1.39
C ALA A 162 -12.43 -7.31 -2.91
N GLU A 163 -13.00 -8.39 -3.44
CA GLU A 163 -13.34 -8.53 -4.84
C GLU A 163 -14.85 -8.45 -5.04
N GLY A 164 -15.26 -7.57 -5.93
CA GLY A 164 -16.64 -7.45 -6.36
C GLY A 164 -16.89 -8.19 -7.68
N TYR A 165 -18.07 -8.76 -7.80
CA TYR A 165 -18.53 -9.42 -9.02
C TYR A 165 -19.97 -9.02 -9.31
N THR A 166 -20.23 -8.61 -10.55
CA THR A 166 -21.58 -8.24 -10.97
C THR A 166 -21.90 -8.88 -12.32
N TYR A 167 -23.11 -9.42 -12.43
CA TYR A 167 -23.68 -9.87 -13.70
C TYR A 167 -25.12 -9.40 -13.79
N TYR A 168 -25.39 -8.47 -14.70
CA TYR A 168 -26.72 -7.87 -14.91
C TYR A 168 -27.24 -8.18 -16.31
N GLY A 169 -27.00 -9.41 -16.77
CA GLY A 169 -27.25 -9.80 -18.15
C GLY A 169 -26.14 -9.31 -19.10
N GLY A 170 -26.18 -9.76 -20.33
CA GLY A 170 -25.18 -9.39 -21.33
C GLY A 170 -24.17 -10.49 -21.60
N VAL A 171 -23.03 -10.13 -22.22
CA VAL A 171 -22.06 -11.07 -22.77
C VAL A 171 -21.14 -11.68 -21.69
N HIS A 172 -20.81 -10.89 -20.66
CA HIS A 172 -19.90 -11.29 -19.59
C HIS A 172 -20.20 -10.52 -18.30
N PRO A 173 -19.77 -11.05 -17.14
CA PRO A 173 -19.80 -10.31 -15.86
C PRO A 173 -18.75 -9.20 -15.85
N ASN A 174 -18.82 -8.34 -14.81
CA ASN A 174 -17.77 -7.40 -14.45
C ASN A 174 -17.23 -7.76 -13.05
N SER A 175 -15.92 -7.64 -12.91
CA SER A 175 -15.25 -7.72 -11.62
C SER A 175 -14.64 -6.36 -11.28
N TYR A 176 -14.57 -6.04 -10.00
CA TYR A 176 -13.94 -4.82 -9.51
C TYR A 176 -13.27 -5.10 -8.17
N SER A 177 -12.25 -4.33 -7.84
CA SER A 177 -11.51 -4.43 -6.59
C SER A 177 -11.91 -3.33 -5.64
N ARG A 178 -11.89 -3.62 -4.34
CA ARG A 178 -11.99 -2.62 -3.27
C ARG A 178 -10.89 -2.84 -2.25
N ALA A 179 -10.38 -1.75 -1.69
CA ALA A 179 -9.46 -1.83 -0.57
C ALA A 179 -9.80 -0.78 0.48
N TRP A 180 -9.55 -1.13 1.75
CA TRP A 180 -9.69 -0.24 2.89
C TRP A 180 -8.40 -0.30 3.70
N ASN A 181 -7.70 0.82 3.76
CA ASN A 181 -6.56 1.01 4.64
C ASN A 181 -7.01 1.88 5.80
N PHE A 182 -6.85 1.42 7.00
CA PHE A 182 -7.38 2.08 8.18
C PHE A 182 -6.33 2.18 9.29
N ASP A 183 -6.10 3.39 9.74
CA ASP A 183 -5.23 3.67 10.88
C ASP A 183 -6.00 3.42 12.19
N LEU A 184 -5.68 2.35 12.87
CA LEU A 184 -6.29 1.95 14.13
C LEU A 184 -5.93 2.90 15.28
N THR A 185 -4.83 3.66 15.16
CA THR A 185 -4.37 4.58 16.20
C THR A 185 -5.15 5.91 16.19
N THR A 186 -5.56 6.35 15.00
CA THR A 186 -6.31 7.61 14.82
C THR A 186 -7.78 7.40 14.48
N GLY A 187 -8.19 6.18 14.11
CA GLY A 187 -9.55 5.87 13.68
C GLY A 187 -9.92 6.48 12.32
N LYS A 188 -8.96 6.57 11.39
CA LYS A 188 -9.15 7.16 10.06
C LYS A 188 -8.87 6.16 8.95
N PHE A 189 -9.68 6.24 7.88
CA PHE A 189 -9.33 5.61 6.61
C PHE A 189 -8.21 6.40 5.94
N LEU A 190 -7.26 5.67 5.37
CA LEU A 190 -6.10 6.20 4.68
C LEU A 190 -6.35 6.17 3.17
N THR A 191 -6.10 7.29 2.53
CA THR A 191 -6.08 7.44 1.07
C THR A 191 -4.63 7.42 0.56
N ALA A 192 -4.43 7.40 -0.74
CA ALA A 192 -3.08 7.48 -1.32
C ALA A 192 -2.34 8.76 -0.88
N ASP A 193 -3.06 9.86 -0.66
CA ASP A 193 -2.49 11.14 -0.20
C ASP A 193 -1.99 11.10 1.26
N ASP A 194 -2.50 10.16 2.06
CA ASP A 194 -2.09 10.00 3.47
C ASP A 194 -0.82 9.13 3.61
N LEU A 195 -0.42 8.42 2.55
CA LEU A 195 0.70 7.47 2.61
C LEU A 195 2.06 8.15 2.65
N ALA A 196 2.21 9.31 2.01
CA ALA A 196 3.47 10.03 1.91
C ALA A 196 3.27 11.54 2.01
N ASP A 197 4.13 12.21 2.76
CA ASP A 197 4.11 13.65 2.98
C ASP A 197 5.54 14.21 3.15
N GLU A 198 5.66 15.48 3.49
CA GLU A 198 6.94 16.16 3.71
C GLU A 198 7.73 15.63 4.93
N SER A 199 7.12 14.79 5.78
CA SER A 199 7.81 14.15 6.91
C SER A 199 8.62 12.92 6.50
N SER A 200 8.43 12.42 5.28
CA SER A 200 9.24 11.33 4.71
C SER A 200 10.74 11.60 4.87
N ARG A 201 11.50 10.56 5.14
CA ARG A 201 12.98 10.66 5.20
C ARG A 201 13.60 10.97 3.83
N TYR A 202 12.88 10.71 2.75
CA TYR A 202 13.36 10.89 1.39
C TYR A 202 12.22 11.32 0.44
N GLY A 203 12.01 12.62 0.34
CA GLY A 203 11.11 13.18 -0.66
C GLY A 203 9.74 13.56 -0.11
N ASP A 204 8.72 13.37 -0.92
CA ASP A 204 7.34 13.78 -0.72
C ASP A 204 6.39 12.79 -1.42
N ALA A 205 5.10 13.12 -1.50
CA ALA A 205 4.11 12.31 -2.20
C ALA A 205 4.49 12.00 -3.65
N SER A 206 5.15 12.92 -4.36
CA SER A 206 5.61 12.69 -5.74
C SER A 206 6.75 11.67 -5.81
N THR A 207 7.57 11.60 -4.78
CA THR A 207 8.65 10.60 -4.66
C THR A 207 8.08 9.21 -4.43
N PHE A 208 7.08 9.09 -3.56
CA PHE A 208 6.33 7.84 -3.36
C PHE A 208 5.68 7.36 -4.67
N GLN A 209 4.91 8.24 -5.32
CA GLN A 209 4.25 7.91 -6.59
C GLN A 209 5.25 7.44 -7.64
N ARG A 210 6.39 8.13 -7.76
CA ARG A 210 7.44 7.75 -8.70
C ARG A 210 8.09 6.41 -8.37
N ALA A 211 8.34 6.11 -7.09
CA ALA A 211 8.91 4.83 -6.67
C ALA A 211 8.00 3.66 -7.06
N ILE A 212 6.70 3.77 -6.77
CA ILE A 212 5.71 2.75 -7.13
C ILE A 212 5.59 2.62 -8.66
N TYR A 213 5.49 3.74 -9.39
CA TYR A 213 5.42 3.74 -10.85
C TYR A 213 6.58 2.97 -11.49
N TRP A 214 7.82 3.24 -11.07
CA TRP A 214 8.98 2.57 -11.65
C TRP A 214 9.00 1.06 -11.37
N GLN A 215 8.53 0.62 -10.19
CA GLN A 215 8.43 -0.80 -9.90
C GLN A 215 7.40 -1.49 -10.82
N MET A 216 6.24 -0.88 -11.01
CA MET A 216 5.23 -1.40 -11.95
C MET A 216 5.76 -1.43 -13.38
N LEU A 217 6.41 -0.37 -13.84
CA LEU A 217 6.96 -0.31 -15.19
C LEU A 217 8.04 -1.37 -15.43
N ASN A 218 8.95 -1.56 -14.48
CA ASN A 218 9.97 -2.62 -14.55
C ASN A 218 9.31 -4.00 -14.65
N GLU A 219 8.27 -4.26 -13.86
CA GLU A 219 7.53 -5.54 -13.92
C GLU A 219 6.87 -5.76 -15.29
N VAL A 220 6.29 -4.70 -15.88
CA VAL A 220 5.70 -4.76 -17.24
C VAL A 220 6.76 -5.12 -18.28
N GLU A 221 7.94 -4.53 -18.18
CA GLU A 221 9.06 -4.79 -19.09
C GLU A 221 9.61 -6.21 -18.92
N GLU A 222 9.86 -6.64 -17.69
CA GLU A 222 10.37 -7.98 -17.38
C GLU A 222 9.42 -9.08 -17.83
N LYS A 223 8.12 -8.92 -17.59
CA LYS A 223 7.08 -9.87 -18.00
C LYS A 223 6.68 -9.73 -19.47
N ARG A 224 7.21 -8.73 -20.19
CA ARG A 224 6.88 -8.41 -21.60
C ARG A 224 5.39 -8.20 -21.81
N MET A 225 4.73 -7.52 -20.88
CA MET A 225 3.29 -7.28 -20.91
C MET A 225 2.87 -6.06 -21.74
N ALA A 226 3.81 -5.20 -22.14
CA ALA A 226 3.53 -3.98 -22.90
C ALA A 226 2.71 -4.20 -24.18
N ASP A 227 2.92 -5.31 -24.89
CA ASP A 227 2.16 -5.67 -26.11
C ASP A 227 0.73 -6.16 -25.82
N VAL A 228 0.44 -6.52 -24.55
CA VAL A 228 -0.87 -7.04 -24.11
C VAL A 228 -1.74 -5.90 -23.59
N TYR A 229 -1.12 -4.85 -23.05
CA TYR A 229 -1.80 -3.70 -22.46
C TYR A 229 -2.29 -2.71 -23.53
N PHE A 230 -3.22 -1.83 -23.16
CA PHE A 230 -3.62 -0.71 -24.01
C PHE A 230 -2.44 0.23 -24.27
N SER A 231 -2.44 0.93 -25.40
CA SER A 231 -1.32 1.79 -25.79
C SER A 231 -1.05 2.98 -24.85
N ASP A 232 -1.99 3.30 -23.98
CA ASP A 232 -1.95 4.39 -22.99
C ASP A 232 -1.79 3.90 -21.54
N TYR A 233 -1.50 2.59 -21.35
CA TYR A 233 -1.34 1.99 -20.02
C TYR A 233 -0.35 2.76 -19.13
N ASP A 234 0.72 3.27 -19.70
CA ASP A 234 1.76 4.00 -18.99
C ASP A 234 1.20 5.22 -18.24
N SER A 235 0.23 5.93 -18.82
CA SER A 235 -0.42 7.06 -18.16
C SER A 235 -1.24 6.65 -16.95
N TYR A 236 -1.85 5.46 -16.97
CA TYR A 236 -2.58 4.90 -15.83
C TYR A 236 -1.63 4.41 -14.74
N LEU A 237 -0.50 3.78 -15.12
CA LEU A 237 0.54 3.44 -14.14
C LEU A 237 1.06 4.68 -13.44
N HIS A 238 1.29 5.77 -14.19
CA HIS A 238 1.77 7.02 -13.60
C HIS A 238 0.74 7.66 -12.64
N ASP A 239 -0.55 7.58 -12.95
CA ASP A 239 -1.63 8.14 -12.12
C ASP A 239 -2.38 7.02 -11.33
N PHE A 240 -1.65 5.99 -10.89
CA PHE A 240 -2.22 4.85 -10.16
C PHE A 240 -3.06 5.24 -8.94
N PRO A 241 -2.78 6.34 -8.19
CA PRO A 241 -3.63 6.72 -7.06
C PRO A 241 -5.07 6.99 -7.43
N THR A 242 -5.32 7.38 -8.70
CA THR A 242 -6.67 7.64 -9.22
C THR A 242 -7.36 6.39 -9.76
N PHE A 243 -6.59 5.45 -10.33
CA PHE A 243 -7.14 4.37 -11.15
C PHE A 243 -6.99 2.97 -10.56
N ALA A 244 -6.23 2.82 -9.47
CA ALA A 244 -5.99 1.53 -8.86
C ALA A 244 -6.44 1.49 -7.40
N THR A 245 -6.73 0.30 -6.90
CA THR A 245 -6.85 0.05 -5.47
C THR A 245 -5.49 -0.28 -4.87
N LEU A 246 -5.27 0.16 -3.64
CA LEU A 246 -4.03 -0.04 -2.90
C LEU A 246 -4.32 -0.80 -1.62
N ASN A 247 -3.66 -1.93 -1.40
CA ASN A 247 -3.72 -2.62 -0.12
C ASN A 247 -2.34 -3.08 0.35
N PHE A 248 -2.09 -2.87 1.63
CA PHE A 248 -0.88 -3.37 2.29
C PHE A 248 -1.02 -4.86 2.57
N THR A 249 0.11 -5.56 2.48
CA THR A 249 0.26 -6.99 2.75
C THR A 249 1.45 -7.21 3.68
N GLU A 250 1.73 -8.45 4.05
CA GLU A 250 2.95 -8.77 4.81
C GLU A 250 4.22 -8.44 4.00
N ASP A 251 4.17 -8.61 2.68
CA ASP A 251 5.34 -8.49 1.79
C ASP A 251 5.51 -7.12 1.16
N GLY A 252 4.47 -6.26 1.15
CA GLY A 252 4.53 -4.97 0.48
C GLY A 252 3.18 -4.32 0.24
N LEU A 253 3.10 -3.56 -0.86
CA LEU A 253 1.89 -2.90 -1.35
C LEU A 253 1.41 -3.58 -2.62
N THR A 254 0.16 -4.03 -2.64
CA THR A 254 -0.51 -4.48 -3.86
C THR A 254 -1.21 -3.29 -4.51
N VAL A 255 -0.93 -3.09 -5.80
CA VAL A 255 -1.58 -2.10 -6.67
C VAL A 255 -2.42 -2.85 -7.69
N THR A 256 -3.75 -2.73 -7.62
CA THR A 256 -4.67 -3.48 -8.47
C THR A 256 -5.42 -2.54 -9.41
N PHE A 257 -5.25 -2.73 -10.71
CA PHE A 257 -6.05 -2.11 -11.76
C PHE A 257 -7.18 -3.05 -12.18
N ASP A 258 -8.40 -2.57 -12.11
CA ASP A 258 -9.57 -3.34 -12.53
C ASP A 258 -9.56 -3.64 -14.03
N GLN A 259 -10.42 -4.54 -14.45
CA GLN A 259 -10.65 -4.87 -15.85
C GLN A 259 -10.90 -3.61 -16.69
N TYR A 260 -10.36 -3.57 -17.91
CA TYR A 260 -10.45 -2.44 -18.85
C TYR A 260 -9.71 -1.16 -18.45
N ILE A 261 -9.00 -1.11 -17.34
CA ILE A 261 -8.19 0.08 -17.00
C ILE A 261 -6.92 0.09 -17.86
N ILE A 262 -6.06 -0.93 -17.73
CA ILE A 262 -4.80 -0.99 -18.47
C ILE A 262 -4.73 -2.15 -19.46
N ALA A 263 -5.67 -3.09 -19.40
CA ALA A 263 -5.69 -4.30 -20.22
C ALA A 263 -7.10 -4.65 -20.71
N PRO A 264 -7.24 -5.41 -21.84
CA PRO A 264 -8.52 -5.93 -22.28
C PRO A 264 -9.15 -6.88 -21.27
N TYR A 265 -10.49 -6.98 -21.28
CA TYR A 265 -11.26 -7.87 -20.40
C TYR A 265 -10.70 -9.27 -20.24
N ALA A 266 -10.27 -9.88 -21.35
CA ALA A 266 -9.79 -11.27 -21.38
C ALA A 266 -8.48 -11.48 -20.58
N VAL A 267 -7.76 -10.41 -20.26
CA VAL A 267 -6.54 -10.45 -19.45
C VAL A 267 -6.87 -10.42 -17.96
N GLY A 268 -8.04 -9.88 -17.60
CA GLY A 268 -8.48 -9.73 -16.21
C GLY A 268 -7.92 -8.49 -15.52
N PRO A 269 -8.17 -8.34 -14.21
CA PRO A 269 -7.52 -7.32 -13.38
C PRO A 269 -6.00 -7.52 -13.39
N GLN A 270 -5.25 -6.43 -13.23
CA GLN A 270 -3.80 -6.46 -13.21
C GLN A 270 -3.28 -6.04 -11.84
N GLU A 271 -2.49 -6.92 -11.23
CA GLU A 271 -1.94 -6.73 -9.89
C GLU A 271 -0.42 -6.63 -9.94
N PHE A 272 0.10 -5.62 -9.25
CA PHE A 272 1.52 -5.40 -9.05
C PHE A 272 1.84 -5.52 -7.57
N GLN A 273 2.82 -6.38 -7.26
CA GLN A 273 3.30 -6.59 -5.90
C GLN A 273 4.57 -5.77 -5.70
N ILE A 274 4.48 -4.68 -4.94
CA ILE A 274 5.57 -3.75 -4.71
C ILE A 274 6.20 -4.05 -3.35
N PRO A 275 7.44 -4.56 -3.28
CA PRO A 275 8.07 -4.92 -2.02
C PRO A 275 8.43 -3.69 -1.18
N TYR A 276 8.37 -3.80 0.14
CA TYR A 276 8.61 -2.68 1.07
C TYR A 276 9.96 -2.00 0.89
N ASP A 277 11.02 -2.75 0.62
CA ASP A 277 12.36 -2.21 0.46
C ASP A 277 12.50 -1.23 -0.72
N SER A 278 11.57 -1.28 -1.69
CA SER A 278 11.57 -0.38 -2.84
C SER A 278 10.85 0.96 -2.61
N PHE A 279 10.00 1.07 -1.58
CA PHE A 279 9.21 2.30 -1.37
C PHE A 279 9.07 2.74 0.10
N PHE A 280 9.36 1.87 1.09
CA PHE A 280 9.14 2.16 2.51
C PHE A 280 9.72 3.52 2.95
N TYR A 281 10.89 3.86 2.44
CA TYR A 281 11.59 5.12 2.75
C TYR A 281 10.87 6.37 2.22
N THR A 282 9.97 6.23 1.27
CA THR A 282 9.17 7.33 0.71
C THR A 282 7.89 7.59 1.49
N LEU A 283 7.48 6.67 2.36
CA LEU A 283 6.31 6.82 3.21
C LEU A 283 6.50 7.94 4.24
N SER A 284 5.42 8.57 4.67
CA SER A 284 5.43 9.49 5.80
C SER A 284 5.95 8.80 7.07
N LEU A 285 6.54 9.54 8.00
CA LEU A 285 6.99 8.97 9.28
C LEU A 285 5.83 8.32 10.05
N HIS A 286 4.62 8.86 9.92
CA HIS A 286 3.43 8.26 10.50
C HIS A 286 3.16 6.89 9.90
N MET A 287 3.10 6.78 8.57
CA MET A 287 2.90 5.49 7.89
C MET A 287 3.97 4.46 8.22
N GLN A 288 5.25 4.87 8.25
CA GLN A 288 6.34 3.99 8.66
C GLN A 288 6.12 3.45 10.09
N SER A 289 5.58 4.28 11.00
CA SER A 289 5.27 3.86 12.38
C SER A 289 4.11 2.87 12.49
N LEU A 290 3.21 2.84 11.51
CA LEU A 290 2.09 1.90 11.45
C LEU A 290 2.50 0.50 10.96
N LEU A 291 3.58 0.43 10.20
CA LEU A 291 4.03 -0.77 9.47
C LEU A 291 5.06 -1.56 10.27
N ASP A 292 4.99 -2.10 11.34
CA ASP A 292 5.97 -2.88 12.14
C ASP A 292 7.02 -3.66 11.32
N MET A 293 7.83 -2.95 10.53
CA MET A 293 8.77 -3.57 9.60
C MET A 293 9.92 -4.27 10.34
N PRO A 294 10.34 -5.47 9.88
CA PRO A 294 11.56 -6.10 10.33
C PRO A 294 12.76 -5.16 10.15
N LYS A 295 13.69 -5.16 11.10
CA LYS A 295 14.91 -4.33 11.01
C LYS A 295 15.67 -4.53 9.69
N GLU A 296 15.65 -5.75 9.16
CA GLU A 296 16.29 -6.07 7.88
C GLU A 296 15.66 -5.30 6.72
N THR A 297 14.32 -5.27 6.65
CA THR A 297 13.57 -4.50 5.63
C THR A 297 13.88 -3.01 5.72
N VAL A 298 13.94 -2.46 6.93
CA VAL A 298 14.30 -1.04 7.13
C VAL A 298 15.73 -0.76 6.66
N VAL A 299 16.69 -1.63 6.97
CA VAL A 299 18.09 -1.51 6.52
C VAL A 299 18.20 -1.58 5.00
N LEU A 300 17.47 -2.50 4.35
CA LEU A 300 17.46 -2.61 2.88
C LEU A 300 16.82 -1.37 2.23
N ALA A 301 15.75 -0.82 2.81
CA ALA A 301 15.16 0.44 2.35
C ALA A 301 16.14 1.61 2.50
N ASP A 302 16.84 1.73 3.63
CA ASP A 302 17.88 2.75 3.85
C ASP A 302 19.06 2.57 2.88
N TYR A 303 19.41 1.33 2.52
CA TYR A 303 20.42 1.03 1.49
C TYR A 303 19.99 1.60 0.14
N ARG A 304 18.75 1.36 -0.30
CA ARG A 304 18.23 1.87 -1.58
C ARG A 304 18.26 3.39 -1.66
N VAL A 305 17.87 4.08 -0.59
CA VAL A 305 18.01 5.54 -0.52
C VAL A 305 19.47 5.97 -0.63
N THR A 306 20.35 5.27 0.08
CA THR A 306 21.79 5.62 0.08
C THR A 306 22.42 5.37 -1.28
N GLU A 307 21.97 4.35 -2.01
CA GLU A 307 22.38 4.06 -3.39
C GLU A 307 21.98 5.20 -4.34
N ASP A 308 20.74 5.69 -4.25
CA ASP A 308 20.28 6.86 -5.00
C ASP A 308 21.09 8.12 -4.66
N LEU A 309 21.31 8.38 -3.37
CA LEU A 309 22.12 9.51 -2.91
C LEU A 309 23.57 9.41 -3.40
N TRP A 310 24.18 8.22 -3.38
CA TRP A 310 25.49 7.97 -3.93
C TRP A 310 25.51 8.24 -5.44
N ALA A 311 24.50 7.77 -6.16
CA ALA A 311 24.38 7.97 -7.61
C ALA A 311 24.33 9.45 -7.98
N TRP A 312 23.73 10.33 -7.19
CA TRP A 312 23.72 11.78 -7.43
C TRP A 312 25.12 12.39 -7.49
N PHE A 313 26.07 11.84 -6.79
CA PHE A 313 27.46 12.31 -6.83
C PHE A 313 28.31 11.63 -7.91
N HIS A 314 27.94 10.39 -8.30
CA HIS A 314 28.83 9.55 -9.09
C HIS A 314 28.31 9.17 -10.47
N MET A 315 26.98 9.05 -10.65
CA MET A 315 26.41 8.46 -11.85
C MET A 315 25.33 9.29 -12.54
N THR A 316 24.28 9.67 -11.80
CA THR A 316 23.06 10.23 -12.37
C THR A 316 22.87 11.69 -12.01
N THR A 317 22.03 12.38 -12.79
CA THR A 317 21.58 13.71 -12.42
C THR A 317 20.57 13.59 -11.27
N PRO A 318 20.79 14.32 -10.14
CA PRO A 318 19.81 14.42 -9.08
C PRO A 318 18.48 14.99 -9.57
N PRO A 319 17.38 14.86 -8.81
CA PRO A 319 16.10 15.46 -9.15
C PRO A 319 16.22 16.95 -9.47
N MET A 320 15.60 17.39 -10.56
CA MET A 320 15.65 18.77 -11.05
C MET A 320 14.25 19.36 -11.16
N ASP A 321 14.11 20.62 -10.78
CA ASP A 321 12.91 21.42 -11.06
C ASP A 321 13.03 22.08 -12.43
N ASN A 322 12.46 21.44 -13.44
CA ASN A 322 12.46 21.94 -14.82
C ASN A 322 11.50 23.11 -15.06
N SER A 323 10.72 23.51 -14.06
CA SER A 323 9.85 24.69 -14.14
C SER A 323 10.64 26.00 -13.95
N VAL A 324 11.87 25.90 -13.43
CA VAL A 324 12.77 27.04 -13.20
C VAL A 324 13.86 27.07 -14.27
N PRO A 325 14.16 28.22 -14.88
CA PRO A 325 15.27 28.35 -15.83
C PRO A 325 16.62 27.97 -15.21
N MET A 326 17.50 27.37 -16.00
CA MET A 326 18.88 27.10 -15.62
C MET A 326 19.64 28.42 -15.37
N VAL A 327 20.65 28.31 -14.50
CA VAL A 327 21.54 29.43 -14.15
C VAL A 327 22.96 29.09 -14.60
N GLU A 328 23.56 29.92 -15.45
CA GLU A 328 24.97 29.79 -15.85
C GLU A 328 25.89 30.33 -14.75
N ASP A 329 26.92 29.57 -14.38
CA ASP A 329 27.96 30.06 -13.47
C ASP A 329 29.06 30.87 -14.17
N ASN A 330 30.02 31.40 -13.42
CA ASN A 330 31.13 32.19 -13.96
C ASN A 330 32.06 31.41 -14.89
N ASP A 331 32.00 30.08 -14.88
CA ASP A 331 32.81 29.20 -15.71
C ASP A 331 32.04 28.70 -16.95
N GLY A 332 30.81 29.21 -17.19
CA GLY A 332 29.97 28.87 -18.34
C GLY A 332 29.26 27.50 -18.19
N ARG A 333 29.02 27.05 -16.96
CA ARG A 333 28.31 25.78 -16.68
C ARG A 333 26.88 26.06 -16.28
N ASP A 334 25.92 25.33 -16.89
CA ASP A 334 24.49 25.43 -16.60
C ASP A 334 24.09 24.58 -15.42
N TYR A 335 23.54 25.25 -14.43
CA TYR A 335 23.01 24.59 -13.20
C TYR A 335 21.48 24.59 -13.21
N CYS A 336 20.88 23.44 -12.99
CA CYS A 336 19.44 23.28 -12.81
C CYS A 336 19.05 23.45 -11.34
N ARG A 337 17.86 23.98 -11.09
CA ARG A 337 17.29 24.04 -9.75
C ARG A 337 17.15 22.62 -9.20
N PHE A 338 17.60 22.40 -7.95
CA PHE A 338 17.39 21.11 -7.27
C PHE A 338 15.89 20.86 -7.04
N GLY A 339 15.39 19.66 -7.35
CA GLY A 339 13.98 19.39 -7.52
C GLY A 339 13.27 18.64 -6.37
N LEU A 340 13.95 18.30 -5.28
CA LEU A 340 13.26 17.83 -4.07
C LEU A 340 12.70 19.01 -3.29
N MET A 341 11.38 19.04 -3.09
CA MET A 341 10.66 20.22 -2.60
C MET A 341 11.10 20.70 -1.21
N ASN A 342 11.48 19.78 -0.34
CA ASN A 342 11.94 20.08 1.03
C ASN A 342 13.44 20.43 1.12
N ILE A 343 14.23 20.24 0.06
CA ILE A 343 15.68 20.50 0.02
C ILE A 343 15.96 21.74 -0.85
N ASN A 344 16.18 22.86 -0.19
CA ASN A 344 16.39 24.16 -0.86
C ASN A 344 17.79 24.76 -0.67
N THR A 345 18.55 24.25 0.29
CA THR A 345 19.87 24.76 0.63
C THR A 345 20.89 23.63 0.77
N MET A 346 22.19 23.98 0.70
CA MET A 346 23.27 23.03 0.92
C MET A 346 23.21 22.40 2.32
N GLU A 347 22.79 23.14 3.34
CA GLU A 347 22.67 22.60 4.69
C GLU A 347 21.54 21.58 4.80
N GLN A 348 20.42 21.79 4.11
CA GLN A 348 19.34 20.80 4.04
C GLN A 348 19.79 19.52 3.30
N LEU A 349 20.55 19.66 2.22
CA LEU A 349 21.15 18.49 1.54
C LEU A 349 22.10 17.74 2.48
N ARG A 350 22.96 18.44 3.19
CA ARG A 350 23.85 17.81 4.19
C ARG A 350 23.08 17.13 5.33
N THR A 351 21.96 17.71 5.75
CA THR A 351 21.09 17.11 6.77
C THR A 351 20.48 15.80 6.27
N LEU A 352 19.99 15.77 5.01
CA LEU A 352 19.53 14.54 4.38
C LEU A 352 20.65 13.49 4.35
N LEU A 353 21.84 13.84 3.88
CA LEU A 353 22.96 12.90 3.77
C LEU A 353 23.38 12.34 5.14
N ARG A 354 23.45 13.17 6.20
CA ARG A 354 23.78 12.71 7.57
C ARG A 354 22.77 11.69 8.14
N ALA A 355 21.56 11.68 7.63
CA ALA A 355 20.58 10.68 8.03
C ALA A 355 20.90 9.28 7.46
N HIS A 356 21.76 9.19 6.43
CA HIS A 356 22.03 7.95 5.70
C HIS A 356 23.51 7.54 5.69
N VAL A 357 24.44 8.49 5.81
CA VAL A 357 25.88 8.22 5.77
C VAL A 357 26.63 8.98 6.87
N THR A 358 27.81 8.45 7.24
CA THR A 358 28.68 9.14 8.19
C THR A 358 29.21 10.47 7.62
N GLU A 359 29.62 11.39 8.48
CA GLU A 359 30.19 12.69 8.07
C GLU A 359 31.44 12.50 7.20
N GLU A 360 32.27 11.47 7.49
CA GLU A 360 33.46 11.12 6.72
C GLU A 360 33.09 10.72 5.28
N LEU A 361 32.13 9.81 5.13
CA LEU A 361 31.70 9.32 3.82
C LEU A 361 31.02 10.46 3.02
N MET A 362 30.17 11.27 3.67
CA MET A 362 29.58 12.45 3.04
C MET A 362 30.65 13.40 2.49
N ASN A 363 31.70 13.68 3.26
CA ASN A 363 32.77 14.55 2.82
C ASN A 363 33.59 13.96 1.67
N GLU A 364 33.78 12.64 1.61
CA GLU A 364 34.37 11.93 0.48
C GLU A 364 33.54 12.14 -0.81
N TRP A 365 32.22 12.05 -0.74
CA TRP A 365 31.35 12.28 -1.89
C TRP A 365 31.42 13.71 -2.40
N PHE A 366 31.40 14.70 -1.52
CA PHE A 366 31.61 16.10 -1.90
C PHE A 366 33.01 16.36 -2.50
N ALA A 367 34.02 15.68 -1.99
CA ALA A 367 35.38 15.79 -2.55
C ALA A 367 35.50 15.12 -3.93
N TYR A 368 34.75 14.04 -4.19
CA TYR A 368 34.73 13.36 -5.50
C TYR A 368 34.07 14.24 -6.57
N SER A 369 32.97 14.92 -6.24
CA SER A 369 32.22 15.79 -7.17
C SER A 369 32.02 17.18 -6.58
N PRO A 370 33.10 18.01 -6.49
CA PRO A 370 33.04 19.28 -5.76
C PRO A 370 32.15 20.34 -6.41
N ASP A 371 31.90 20.24 -7.70
CA ASP A 371 31.07 21.18 -8.46
C ASP A 371 29.63 20.69 -8.68
N ARG A 372 29.29 19.49 -8.18
CA ARG A 372 27.99 18.85 -8.45
C ARG A 372 26.84 19.68 -7.90
N PHE A 373 26.98 20.21 -6.70
CA PHE A 373 25.97 21.01 -6.02
C PHE A 373 26.50 22.41 -5.73
N LYS A 374 25.64 23.40 -5.91
CA LYS A 374 26.01 24.81 -5.69
C LYS A 374 24.82 25.56 -5.09
N GLU A 375 25.11 26.41 -4.11
CA GLU A 375 24.12 27.35 -3.60
C GLU A 375 24.25 28.67 -4.33
N ILE A 376 23.19 29.12 -5.01
CA ILE A 376 23.11 30.37 -5.75
C ILE A 376 21.92 31.16 -5.21
N ASP A 377 22.14 32.36 -4.72
CA ASP A 377 21.12 33.23 -4.13
C ASP A 377 20.28 32.53 -3.03
N GLY A 378 20.95 31.72 -2.19
CA GLY A 378 20.33 31.00 -1.09
C GLY A 378 19.42 29.83 -1.53
N LYS A 379 19.64 29.34 -2.74
CA LYS A 379 18.90 28.21 -3.31
C LYS A 379 19.86 27.16 -3.86
N LEU A 380 19.50 25.88 -3.69
CA LEU A 380 20.30 24.76 -4.15
C LEU A 380 20.08 24.50 -5.63
N TYR A 381 21.18 24.37 -6.34
CA TYR A 381 21.26 24.01 -7.75
C TYR A 381 22.19 22.80 -7.94
N VAL A 382 22.01 22.09 -9.04
CA VAL A 382 22.78 20.90 -9.39
C VAL A 382 23.27 20.99 -10.83
N LEU A 383 24.51 20.55 -11.04
CA LEU A 383 25.08 20.39 -12.37
C LEU A 383 24.60 19.05 -12.96
N SER A 384 23.92 19.10 -14.11
CA SER A 384 23.53 17.91 -14.84
C SER A 384 24.76 17.15 -15.35
N ALA A 385 24.86 15.88 -15.04
CA ALA A 385 25.88 14.97 -15.57
C ALA A 385 25.46 13.52 -15.37
N ASP A 386 25.41 12.77 -16.43
CA ASP A 386 25.04 11.35 -16.42
C ASP A 386 26.20 10.48 -16.93
N ARG A 387 26.31 9.29 -16.36
CA ARG A 387 27.16 8.21 -16.91
C ARG A 387 26.24 7.18 -17.54
N GLY A 388 26.75 6.46 -18.54
CA GLY A 388 26.03 5.32 -19.11
C GLY A 388 25.87 4.19 -18.10
N SER A 389 24.84 3.37 -18.30
CA SER A 389 24.61 2.17 -17.50
C SER A 389 25.66 1.10 -17.81
N ASP A 390 26.09 0.33 -16.77
CA ASP A 390 26.92 -0.85 -16.97
C ASP A 390 26.03 -2.02 -17.43
N THR A 391 26.08 -2.32 -18.72
CA THR A 391 25.30 -3.42 -19.33
C THR A 391 25.82 -4.80 -18.96
N SER A 392 26.95 -4.92 -18.27
CA SER A 392 27.47 -6.21 -17.79
C SER A 392 26.80 -6.69 -16.49
N ILE A 393 25.90 -5.90 -15.91
CA ILE A 393 25.09 -6.28 -14.75
C ILE A 393 23.90 -7.11 -15.24
N GLY A 394 23.83 -8.39 -14.86
CA GLY A 394 22.79 -9.34 -15.26
C GLY A 394 21.75 -9.61 -14.18
N GLY A 395 22.06 -9.30 -12.95
CA GLY A 395 21.18 -9.47 -11.82
C GLY A 395 21.80 -8.96 -10.53
N GLU A 396 20.97 -8.74 -9.53
CA GLU A 396 21.38 -8.26 -8.22
C GLU A 396 20.63 -9.03 -7.13
N SER A 397 21.33 -9.29 -6.02
CA SER A 397 20.68 -9.74 -4.78
C SER A 397 21.29 -9.02 -3.57
N LEU A 398 20.44 -8.70 -2.60
CA LEU A 398 20.80 -8.03 -1.35
C LEU A 398 20.49 -8.94 -0.16
N ARG A 399 21.32 -8.86 0.87
CA ARG A 399 21.07 -9.48 2.17
C ARG A 399 21.76 -8.69 3.28
N VAL A 400 21.25 -8.78 4.49
CA VAL A 400 21.84 -8.14 5.67
C VAL A 400 22.61 -9.18 6.49
N GLU A 401 23.85 -8.85 6.85
CA GLU A 401 24.64 -9.60 7.83
C GLU A 401 24.83 -8.76 9.09
N TRP A 402 24.26 -9.21 10.21
CA TRP A 402 24.35 -8.53 11.49
C TRP A 402 25.66 -8.89 12.22
N SER A 403 26.35 -7.89 12.75
CA SER A 403 27.52 -8.06 13.64
C SER A 403 27.19 -7.79 15.11
N GLY A 404 25.96 -7.39 15.41
CA GLY A 404 25.43 -7.08 16.73
C GLY A 404 23.99 -6.57 16.61
N ASP A 405 23.42 -6.04 17.70
CA ASP A 405 22.01 -5.56 17.74
C ASP A 405 21.77 -4.30 16.90
N THR A 406 22.82 -3.49 16.71
CA THR A 406 22.75 -2.17 16.08
C THR A 406 23.80 -1.95 14.99
N ALA A 407 24.51 -2.98 14.56
CA ALA A 407 25.52 -2.86 13.52
C ALA A 407 25.55 -4.09 12.62
N GLY A 408 25.93 -3.89 11.38
CA GLY A 408 26.03 -4.96 10.39
C GLY A 408 26.59 -4.45 9.07
N LYS A 409 26.32 -5.20 8.03
CA LYS A 409 26.60 -4.80 6.65
C LYS A 409 25.51 -5.32 5.72
N VAL A 410 25.18 -4.54 4.71
CA VAL A 410 24.46 -5.04 3.54
C VAL A 410 25.47 -5.70 2.61
N ILE A 411 25.13 -6.85 2.09
CA ILE A 411 25.91 -7.59 1.08
C ILE A 411 25.11 -7.51 -0.21
N GLN A 412 25.72 -6.90 -1.23
CA GLN A 412 25.21 -6.91 -2.59
C GLN A 412 26.01 -7.95 -3.38
N THR A 413 25.31 -8.84 -4.07
CA THR A 413 25.90 -9.77 -5.03
C THR A 413 25.36 -9.42 -6.41
N ILE A 414 26.27 -9.15 -7.35
CA ILE A 414 25.96 -8.80 -8.74
C ILE A 414 26.35 -9.96 -9.62
N ASP A 415 25.40 -10.52 -10.35
CA ASP A 415 25.65 -11.49 -11.41
C ASP A 415 26.12 -10.76 -12.66
N ARG A 416 27.23 -11.21 -13.24
CA ARG A 416 27.77 -10.63 -14.49
C ARG A 416 27.14 -11.27 -15.72
N GLN A 417 26.91 -10.47 -16.76
CA GLN A 417 26.40 -10.91 -18.05
C GLN A 417 27.24 -10.35 -19.21
N ASP A 418 27.23 -11.09 -20.32
CA ASP A 418 27.84 -10.67 -21.58
C ASP A 418 26.86 -10.82 -22.73
N TRP A 419 27.04 -10.00 -23.76
CA TRP A 419 26.27 -10.12 -25.00
C TRP A 419 26.63 -11.40 -25.74
N ASN A 420 25.63 -12.21 -26.08
CA ASN A 420 25.78 -13.42 -26.85
C ASN A 420 25.26 -13.20 -28.30
N ASP A 421 26.18 -13.12 -29.27
CA ASP A 421 25.85 -12.86 -30.66
C ASP A 421 24.97 -13.96 -31.31
N GLU A 422 25.15 -15.23 -30.90
CA GLU A 422 24.37 -16.34 -31.45
C GLU A 422 22.92 -16.32 -31.01
N LYS A 423 22.67 -15.88 -29.76
CA LYS A 423 21.33 -15.78 -29.17
C LYS A 423 20.72 -14.40 -29.36
N ASN A 424 21.51 -13.41 -29.77
CA ASN A 424 21.13 -11.99 -29.88
C ASN A 424 20.49 -11.46 -28.56
N THR A 425 21.14 -11.79 -27.42
CA THR A 425 20.68 -11.39 -26.08
C THR A 425 21.86 -11.44 -25.09
N PHE A 426 21.70 -10.77 -23.95
CA PHE A 426 22.59 -10.93 -22.82
C PHE A 426 22.42 -12.30 -22.16
N VAL A 427 23.50 -12.89 -21.69
CA VAL A 427 23.50 -14.16 -20.95
C VAL A 427 24.43 -14.05 -19.74
N LEU A 428 24.04 -14.66 -18.63
CA LEU A 428 24.86 -14.69 -17.42
C LEU A 428 26.16 -15.46 -17.69
N THR A 429 27.27 -14.87 -17.24
CA THR A 429 28.60 -15.48 -17.37
C THR A 429 28.88 -16.52 -16.27
N GLY A 430 28.16 -16.45 -15.17
CA GLY A 430 28.42 -17.22 -13.95
C GLY A 430 29.46 -16.57 -13.03
N GLU A 431 30.00 -15.41 -13.41
CA GLU A 431 30.85 -14.59 -12.54
C GLU A 431 29.97 -13.69 -11.64
N GLN A 432 30.47 -13.46 -10.42
CA GLN A 432 29.78 -12.62 -9.44
C GLN A 432 30.77 -11.65 -8.80
N ASP A 433 30.29 -10.40 -8.61
CA ASP A 433 30.96 -9.43 -7.76
C ASP A 433 30.20 -9.28 -6.45
N VAL A 434 30.94 -9.13 -5.35
CA VAL A 434 30.35 -8.97 -4.02
C VAL A 434 30.85 -7.68 -3.40
N TYR A 435 29.90 -6.83 -2.97
CA TYR A 435 30.16 -5.58 -2.30
C TYR A 435 29.61 -5.61 -0.88
N GLU A 436 30.30 -4.95 0.04
CA GLU A 436 29.93 -4.87 1.45
C GLU A 436 29.72 -3.41 1.85
N TYR A 437 28.58 -3.12 2.47
CA TYR A 437 28.15 -1.79 2.91
C TYR A 437 27.95 -1.78 4.41
N PRO A 438 29.01 -1.47 5.20
CA PRO A 438 28.94 -1.48 6.67
C PRO A 438 28.08 -0.32 7.16
N PHE A 439 27.21 -0.63 8.14
CA PHE A 439 26.32 0.33 8.76
C PHE A 439 26.25 0.21 10.29
N THR A 440 25.77 1.27 10.93
CA THR A 440 25.28 1.28 12.31
C THR A 440 23.87 1.83 12.34
N LEU A 441 23.01 1.33 13.25
CA LEU A 441 21.68 1.88 13.43
C LEU A 441 21.73 3.14 14.29
N ALA A 442 21.09 4.21 13.80
CA ALA A 442 20.77 5.42 14.55
C ALA A 442 19.25 5.64 14.46
N ASP A 443 18.57 5.69 15.60
CA ASP A 443 17.12 5.82 15.69
C ASP A 443 16.34 4.77 14.87
N GLY A 444 16.88 3.53 14.79
CA GLY A 444 16.30 2.40 14.08
C GLY A 444 16.65 2.31 12.59
N HIS A 445 17.36 3.30 12.03
CA HIS A 445 17.74 3.40 10.62
C HIS A 445 19.23 3.18 10.40
N ALA A 446 19.60 2.63 9.24
CA ALA A 446 20.99 2.40 8.88
C ALA A 446 21.69 3.71 8.47
N VAL A 447 22.88 3.93 9.07
CA VAL A 447 23.84 4.97 8.67
C VAL A 447 25.11 4.27 8.17
N PHE A 448 25.40 4.41 6.89
CA PHE A 448 26.51 3.73 6.22
C PHE A 448 27.83 4.46 6.41
N SER A 449 28.89 3.71 6.69
CA SER A 449 30.25 4.23 6.86
C SER A 449 31.16 4.03 5.65
N ALA A 450 30.76 3.17 4.70
CA ALA A 450 31.38 3.00 3.38
C ALA A 450 30.29 2.60 2.37
N PHE A 451 30.44 3.06 1.12
CA PHE A 451 29.47 2.76 0.06
C PHE A 451 30.19 2.53 -1.28
N PRO A 452 30.86 1.36 -1.45
CA PRO A 452 31.62 1.00 -2.66
C PRO A 452 30.66 0.48 -3.74
N CYS A 453 29.96 1.36 -4.45
CA CYS A 453 29.12 0.91 -5.56
C CYS A 453 29.91 0.38 -6.76
N PRO A 454 29.36 -0.58 -7.52
CA PRO A 454 29.96 -1.06 -8.75
C PRO A 454 30.05 0.10 -9.77
N ASN A 455 31.20 0.18 -10.43
CA ASN A 455 31.46 1.17 -11.48
C ASN A 455 30.95 0.70 -12.83
#